data_8835b3397e2a9d55cea7373a253b5e71
#
_entry.id   8835b3397e2a9d55cea7373a253b5e71
#
_cell.length_a   1.000
_cell.length_b   1.000
_cell.length_c   1.000
_cell.angle_alpha   90.00
_cell.angle_beta   90.00
_cell.angle_gamma   90.00
#
_symmetry.space_group_name_H-M   'P 1'
#
loop_
_entity.id
_entity.type
_entity.pdbx_description
1 polymer ?
#
loop_
_entity_poly.entity_id
_entity_poly.type
_entity_poly.pdbx_seq_one_letter_code
_entity_poly.pdbx_strand_id
1 'polypeptide(L)'
;LGDVYKRQPYFISSHPGCTLRDAVELSEFLRDIGHQPEQVQDFIPTPGSASTAMYYSGINPETGKKVFAARNPHDKAMQRALMQYKNPKNRQLVKEALQQTNRGDLIGDDEKCLLKISSSHNPKARHSKIAFNHKMNKRR
;
A
#
# COMPACT_ATOMS: atom_id res chain seq x y z
N LEU A 1 -16.12 -34.25 -0.15
CA LEU A 1 -16.48 -32.98 0.47
C LEU A 1 -15.29 -32.05 0.29
N GLY A 2 -15.36 -31.21 -0.76
CA GLY A 2 -14.24 -30.48 -1.27
C GLY A 2 -13.71 -29.44 -0.28
N ASP A 3 -12.47 -29.58 0.15
CA ASP A 3 -11.66 -28.47 0.60
C ASP A 3 -11.52 -27.50 -0.56
N VAL A 4 -12.30 -26.42 -0.49
CA VAL A 4 -12.08 -25.27 -1.36
C VAL A 4 -10.76 -24.67 -0.91
N TYR A 5 -9.66 -25.06 -1.55
CA TYR A 5 -8.39 -24.39 -1.39
C TYR A 5 -8.61 -22.92 -1.72
N LYS A 6 -8.68 -22.08 -0.71
CA LYS A 6 -8.69 -20.64 -0.89
C LYS A 6 -7.34 -20.25 -1.49
N ARG A 7 -7.30 -20.05 -2.78
CA ARG A 7 -6.13 -19.52 -3.46
C ARG A 7 -5.90 -18.10 -2.97
N GLN A 8 -4.89 -17.92 -2.14
CA GLN A 8 -4.46 -16.58 -1.74
C GLN A 8 -3.55 -16.03 -2.85
N PRO A 9 -3.85 -14.86 -3.40
CA PRO A 9 -2.97 -14.24 -4.37
C PRO A 9 -1.63 -13.89 -3.71
N TYR A 10 -0.55 -14.19 -4.40
CA TYR A 10 0.81 -13.88 -3.97
C TYR A 10 1.27 -12.60 -4.64
N PHE A 11 1.68 -11.62 -3.84
CA PHE A 11 2.10 -10.32 -4.33
C PHE A 11 3.60 -10.12 -4.18
N ILE A 12 4.21 -9.67 -5.27
CA ILE A 12 5.63 -9.29 -5.31
C ILE A 12 5.71 -7.81 -5.62
N SER A 13 6.37 -7.03 -4.75
CA SER A 13 6.66 -5.64 -4.98
C SER A 13 7.98 -5.46 -5.72
N SER A 14 8.15 -4.33 -6.37
CA SER A 14 9.41 -3.91 -7.02
C SER A 14 9.88 -4.86 -8.13
N HIS A 15 8.95 -5.55 -8.78
CA HIS A 15 9.28 -6.34 -9.97
C HIS A 15 9.80 -5.42 -11.07
N PRO A 16 10.84 -5.82 -11.84
CA PRO A 16 11.29 -5.06 -13.01
C PRO A 16 10.14 -4.74 -13.95
N GLY A 17 10.01 -3.47 -14.35
CA GLY A 17 8.89 -2.96 -15.12
C GLY A 17 7.79 -2.29 -14.29
N CYS A 18 7.72 -2.55 -12.98
CA CYS A 18 6.76 -1.90 -12.11
C CYS A 18 7.28 -0.55 -11.64
N THR A 19 6.63 0.52 -12.08
CA THR A 19 6.90 1.89 -11.62
C THR A 19 6.12 2.17 -10.33
N LEU A 20 6.43 3.29 -9.67
CA LEU A 20 5.67 3.72 -8.50
C LEU A 20 4.19 4.01 -8.85
N ARG A 21 3.93 4.48 -10.08
CA ARG A 21 2.58 4.73 -10.58
C ARG A 21 1.79 3.42 -10.72
N ASP A 22 2.40 2.38 -11.28
CA ASP A 22 1.77 1.06 -11.39
C ASP A 22 1.45 0.49 -10.01
N ALA A 23 2.32 0.73 -9.01
CA ALA A 23 2.06 0.32 -7.63
C ALA A 23 0.87 1.07 -7.00
N VAL A 24 0.65 2.34 -7.35
CA VAL A 24 -0.54 3.09 -6.94
C VAL A 24 -1.80 2.49 -7.58
N GLU A 25 -1.77 2.23 -8.89
CA GLU A 25 -2.90 1.61 -9.62
C GLU A 25 -3.25 0.23 -9.04
N LEU A 26 -2.24 -0.58 -8.71
CA LEU A 26 -2.46 -1.86 -8.04
C LEU A 26 -3.11 -1.67 -6.65
N SER A 27 -2.73 -0.64 -5.91
CA SER A 27 -3.33 -0.35 -4.60
C SER A 27 -4.80 0.07 -4.71
N GLU A 28 -5.15 0.81 -5.76
CA GLU A 28 -6.54 1.16 -6.07
C GLU A 28 -7.34 -0.10 -6.40
N PHE A 29 -6.79 -0.98 -7.24
CA PHE A 29 -7.42 -2.26 -7.55
C PHE A 29 -7.63 -3.12 -6.30
N LEU A 30 -6.63 -3.23 -5.42
CA LEU A 30 -6.75 -3.95 -4.15
C LEU A 30 -7.82 -3.37 -3.23
N ARG A 31 -7.94 -2.03 -3.21
CA ARG A 31 -9.02 -1.34 -2.49
C ARG A 31 -10.38 -1.72 -3.05
N ASP A 32 -10.53 -1.68 -4.37
CA ASP A 32 -11.82 -1.87 -5.05
C ASP A 32 -12.34 -3.31 -4.90
N ILE A 33 -11.44 -4.30 -4.90
CA ILE A 33 -11.80 -5.69 -4.62
C ILE A 33 -11.88 -6.01 -3.12
N GLY A 34 -11.59 -5.04 -2.25
CA GLY A 34 -11.61 -5.22 -0.79
C GLY A 34 -10.53 -6.16 -0.25
N HIS A 35 -9.49 -6.45 -1.04
CA HIS A 35 -8.41 -7.36 -0.64
C HIS A 35 -7.23 -6.59 -0.05
N GLN A 36 -6.73 -7.07 1.09
CA GLN A 36 -5.52 -6.54 1.72
C GLN A 36 -4.50 -7.67 1.86
N PRO A 37 -3.40 -7.63 1.11
CA PRO A 37 -2.34 -8.63 1.25
C PRO A 37 -1.75 -8.60 2.67
N GLU A 38 -1.73 -9.75 3.32
CA GLU A 38 -1.08 -9.90 4.64
C GLU A 38 0.44 -9.88 4.49
N GLN A 39 0.92 -10.54 3.44
CA GLN A 39 2.34 -10.62 3.13
C GLN A 39 2.61 -10.11 1.71
N VAL A 40 3.62 -9.26 1.59
CA VAL A 40 4.15 -8.77 0.32
C VAL A 40 5.65 -8.99 0.33
N GLN A 41 6.16 -9.69 -0.67
CA GLN A 41 7.59 -9.94 -0.84
C GLN A 41 8.20 -8.96 -1.84
N ASP A 42 9.40 -8.47 -1.58
CA ASP A 42 10.14 -7.72 -2.59
C ASP A 42 10.70 -8.68 -3.64
N PHE A 43 10.80 -8.21 -4.88
CA PHE A 43 11.44 -8.97 -5.95
C PHE A 43 12.87 -9.32 -5.58
N ILE A 44 13.20 -10.61 -5.69
CA ILE A 44 14.54 -11.16 -5.47
C ILE A 44 15.05 -11.67 -6.81
N PRO A 45 16.17 -11.12 -7.34
CA PRO A 45 16.76 -11.60 -8.58
C PRO A 45 17.20 -13.06 -8.45
N THR A 46 16.63 -13.93 -9.27
CA THR A 46 16.97 -15.35 -9.30
C THR A 46 17.76 -15.65 -10.59
N PRO A 47 18.92 -16.30 -10.53
CA PRO A 47 19.70 -16.60 -11.72
C PRO A 47 18.90 -17.35 -12.80
N GLY A 48 19.13 -17.00 -14.07
CA GLY A 48 18.51 -17.66 -15.21
C GLY A 48 17.09 -17.19 -15.57
N SER A 49 16.55 -16.18 -14.90
CA SER A 49 15.24 -15.61 -15.24
C SER A 49 15.34 -14.33 -16.08
N ALA A 50 14.37 -14.11 -16.98
CA ALA A 50 14.25 -12.88 -17.76
C ALA A 50 14.10 -11.64 -16.85
N SER A 51 13.37 -11.77 -15.76
CA SER A 51 13.20 -10.70 -14.77
C SER A 51 14.52 -10.30 -14.12
N THR A 52 15.41 -11.25 -13.86
CA THR A 52 16.75 -10.95 -13.34
C THR A 52 17.60 -10.21 -14.37
N ALA A 53 17.52 -10.59 -15.65
CA ALA A 53 18.18 -9.88 -16.73
C ALA A 53 17.66 -8.42 -16.81
N MET A 54 16.35 -8.22 -16.76
CA MET A 54 15.74 -6.88 -16.71
C MET A 54 16.20 -6.07 -15.50
N TYR A 55 16.28 -6.69 -14.34
CA TYR A 55 16.69 -6.02 -13.10
C TYR A 55 18.10 -5.45 -13.19
N TYR A 56 19.05 -6.22 -13.73
CA TYR A 56 20.45 -5.81 -13.83
C TYR A 56 20.75 -4.96 -15.05
N SER A 57 20.20 -5.30 -16.22
CA SER A 57 20.47 -4.57 -17.47
C SER A 57 19.60 -3.30 -17.62
N GLY A 58 18.40 -3.28 -17.04
CA GLY A 58 17.40 -2.25 -17.31
C GLY A 58 16.79 -2.36 -18.71
N ILE A 59 16.91 -3.54 -19.36
CA ILE A 59 16.41 -3.79 -20.71
C ILE A 59 15.60 -5.09 -20.70
N ASN A 60 14.45 -5.07 -21.34
CA ASN A 60 13.67 -6.28 -21.58
C ASN A 60 14.38 -7.12 -22.66
N PRO A 61 14.81 -8.37 -22.36
CA PRO A 61 15.56 -9.20 -23.29
C PRO A 61 14.76 -9.63 -24.51
N GLU A 62 13.42 -9.64 -24.42
CA GLU A 62 12.54 -10.04 -25.54
C GLU A 62 12.27 -8.89 -26.49
N THR A 63 12.13 -7.66 -25.97
CA THR A 63 11.71 -6.50 -26.77
C THR A 63 12.81 -5.48 -27.03
N GLY A 64 13.95 -5.59 -26.34
CA GLY A 64 15.05 -4.62 -26.39
C GLY A 64 14.72 -3.25 -25.76
N LYS A 65 13.54 -3.08 -25.20
CA LYS A 65 13.10 -1.80 -24.62
C LYS A 65 13.65 -1.59 -23.23
N LYS A 66 13.89 -0.32 -22.86
CA LYS A 66 14.25 0.05 -21.50
C LYS A 66 13.14 -0.28 -20.51
N VAL A 67 13.52 -0.80 -19.36
CA VAL A 67 12.64 -1.22 -18.29
C VAL A 67 13.08 -0.55 -16.99
N PHE A 68 12.13 0.05 -16.27
CA PHE A 68 12.40 0.57 -14.95
C PHE A 68 12.62 -0.60 -13.96
N ALA A 69 13.60 -0.46 -13.08
CA ALA A 69 13.80 -1.37 -11.97
C ALA A 69 14.07 -0.57 -10.69
N ALA A 70 13.22 -0.76 -9.68
CA ALA A 70 13.40 -0.14 -8.38
C ALA A 70 14.62 -0.75 -7.68
N ARG A 71 15.76 -0.06 -7.71
CA ARG A 71 17.00 -0.49 -7.06
C ARG A 71 17.21 0.18 -5.72
N ASN A 72 16.68 1.38 -5.56
CA ASN A 72 16.76 2.14 -4.32
C ASN A 72 15.88 1.45 -3.24
N PRO A 73 16.43 1.19 -2.04
CA PRO A 73 15.66 0.63 -0.93
C PRO A 73 14.41 1.45 -0.55
N HIS A 74 14.47 2.76 -0.69
CA HIS A 74 13.35 3.66 -0.40
C HIS A 74 12.20 3.47 -1.40
N ASP A 75 12.51 3.39 -2.71
CA ASP A 75 11.52 3.13 -3.76
C ASP A 75 10.84 1.76 -3.57
N LYS A 76 11.62 0.75 -3.21
CA LYS A 76 11.11 -0.58 -2.87
C LYS A 76 10.15 -0.52 -1.68
N ALA A 77 10.54 0.20 -0.63
CA ALA A 77 9.72 0.37 0.57
C ALA A 77 8.40 1.09 0.26
N MET A 78 8.41 2.11 -0.61
CA MET A 78 7.20 2.81 -1.04
C MET A 78 6.27 1.90 -1.83
N GLN A 79 6.79 1.13 -2.81
CA GLN A 79 5.98 0.19 -3.59
C GLN A 79 5.34 -0.88 -2.71
N ARG A 80 6.08 -1.44 -1.76
CA ARG A 80 5.55 -2.41 -0.80
C ARG A 80 4.51 -1.79 0.14
N ALA A 81 4.77 -0.58 0.63
CA ALA A 81 3.87 0.14 1.51
C ALA A 81 2.51 0.42 0.85
N LEU A 82 2.50 0.73 -0.45
CA LEU A 82 1.28 0.93 -1.23
C LEU A 82 0.41 -0.32 -1.26
N MET A 83 0.97 -1.51 -1.42
CA MET A 83 0.20 -2.76 -1.39
C MET A 83 -0.39 -3.05 -0.01
N GLN A 84 0.21 -2.49 1.06
CA GLN A 84 -0.23 -2.62 2.45
C GLN A 84 -0.63 -1.26 3.04
N TYR A 85 -1.36 -0.46 2.27
CA TYR A 85 -1.69 0.94 2.59
C TYR A 85 -2.53 1.10 3.87
N LYS A 86 -3.28 0.08 4.28
CA LYS A 86 -4.08 0.10 5.53
C LYS A 86 -3.21 -0.02 6.79
N ASN A 87 -1.96 -0.49 6.66
CA ASN A 87 -1.08 -0.61 7.80
C ASN A 87 -0.64 0.78 8.30
N PRO A 88 -0.91 1.15 9.57
CA PRO A 88 -0.56 2.47 10.10
C PRO A 88 0.93 2.81 10.00
N LYS A 89 1.80 1.80 10.07
CA LYS A 89 3.26 1.97 9.95
C LYS A 89 3.69 2.46 8.56
N ASN A 90 2.90 2.14 7.53
CA ASN A 90 3.20 2.48 6.14
C ASN A 90 2.66 3.86 5.75
N ARG A 91 1.89 4.52 6.62
CA ARG A 91 1.18 5.77 6.32
C ARG A 91 2.05 6.85 5.71
N GLN A 92 3.27 7.05 6.24
CA GLN A 92 4.18 8.08 5.76
C GLN A 92 4.70 7.76 4.36
N LEU A 93 5.13 6.51 4.12
CA LEU A 93 5.60 6.04 2.82
C LEU A 93 4.50 6.10 1.75
N VAL A 94 3.28 5.72 2.10
CA VAL A 94 2.12 5.81 1.19
C VAL A 94 1.83 7.26 0.84
N LYS A 95 1.86 8.18 1.83
CA LYS A 95 1.66 9.62 1.58
C LYS A 95 2.70 10.16 0.62
N GLU A 96 3.98 9.84 0.85
CA GLU A 96 5.09 10.26 0.00
C GLU A 96 4.94 9.71 -1.43
N ALA A 97 4.63 8.43 -1.58
CA ALA A 97 4.41 7.80 -2.87
C ALA A 97 3.26 8.45 -3.66
N LEU A 98 2.14 8.77 -3.00
CA LEU A 98 1.02 9.45 -3.61
C LEU A 98 1.37 10.89 -4.04
N GLN A 99 2.19 11.59 -3.27
CA GLN A 99 2.68 12.93 -3.62
C GLN A 99 3.63 12.87 -4.81
N GLN A 100 4.58 11.94 -4.84
CA GLN A 100 5.53 11.77 -5.95
C GLN A 100 4.83 11.39 -7.28
N THR A 101 3.73 10.67 -7.21
CA THR A 101 2.94 10.28 -8.38
C THR A 101 1.85 11.29 -8.77
N ASN A 102 1.77 12.44 -8.08
CA ASN A 102 0.71 13.43 -8.23
C ASN A 102 -0.70 12.87 -8.03
N ARG A 103 -0.84 11.87 -7.15
CA ARG A 103 -2.11 11.24 -6.79
C ARG A 103 -2.58 11.68 -5.39
N GLY A 104 -2.52 12.98 -5.12
CA GLY A 104 -3.05 13.58 -3.91
C GLY A 104 -4.58 13.43 -3.74
N ASP A 105 -5.27 13.15 -4.84
CA ASP A 105 -6.69 12.79 -4.87
C ASP A 105 -7.03 11.55 -4.02
N LEU A 106 -6.06 10.67 -3.80
CA LEU A 106 -6.21 9.46 -2.98
C LEU A 106 -5.95 9.69 -1.48
N ILE A 107 -5.74 10.94 -1.07
CA ILE A 107 -5.58 11.35 0.33
C ILE A 107 -6.80 12.17 0.74
N GLY A 108 -7.66 11.61 1.58
CA GLY A 108 -8.90 12.27 2.00
C GLY A 108 -9.79 11.34 2.80
N ASP A 109 -11.04 11.76 3.00
CA ASP A 109 -12.01 10.98 3.78
C ASP A 109 -12.99 10.17 2.92
N ASP A 110 -12.92 10.31 1.59
CA ASP A 110 -13.75 9.59 0.63
C ASP A 110 -13.43 8.09 0.60
N GLU A 111 -14.38 7.28 0.14
CA GLU A 111 -14.20 5.82 0.00
C GLU A 111 -13.10 5.45 -1.00
N LYS A 112 -12.89 6.31 -2.00
CA LYS A 112 -11.83 6.14 -3.01
C LYS A 112 -10.43 6.42 -2.50
N CYS A 113 -10.29 7.07 -1.34
CA CYS A 113 -9.00 7.42 -0.78
C CYS A 113 -8.29 6.20 -0.16
N LEU A 114 -6.99 6.08 -0.44
CA LEU A 114 -6.12 5.08 0.17
C LEU A 114 -5.69 5.49 1.58
N LEU A 115 -5.48 6.81 1.79
CA LEU A 115 -5.14 7.39 3.08
C LEU A 115 -6.29 8.24 3.63
N LYS A 116 -6.84 7.82 4.77
CA LYS A 116 -7.85 8.62 5.48
C LYS A 116 -7.18 9.73 6.30
N ILE A 117 -7.68 10.97 6.16
CA ILE A 117 -7.17 12.13 6.94
C ILE A 117 -7.68 12.06 8.38
N SER A 118 -8.92 11.62 8.58
CA SER A 118 -9.61 11.60 9.88
C SER A 118 -9.22 10.48 10.84
N SER A 119 -8.18 9.69 10.56
CA SER A 119 -7.75 8.61 11.46
C SER A 119 -7.02 9.07 12.74
N SER A 120 -7.18 10.35 13.15
CA SER A 120 -6.87 10.80 14.52
C SER A 120 -8.08 10.65 15.45
N HIS A 121 -8.95 9.67 15.22
CA HIS A 121 -10.01 9.34 16.18
C HIS A 121 -9.40 8.55 17.33
N ASN A 122 -8.94 9.27 18.34
CA ASN A 122 -8.54 8.70 19.63
C ASN A 122 -9.84 8.25 20.36
N PRO A 123 -10.15 6.94 20.46
CA PRO A 123 -11.38 6.49 21.11
C PRO A 123 -11.45 6.85 22.60
N LYS A 124 -10.31 7.26 23.21
CA LYS A 124 -10.26 7.69 24.61
C LYS A 124 -10.89 9.07 24.89
N ALA A 125 -11.14 9.90 23.85
CA ALA A 125 -11.74 11.21 24.05
C ALA A 125 -13.28 11.17 24.19
N ARG A 126 -13.96 10.09 23.80
CA ARG A 126 -15.43 9.96 23.94
C ARG A 126 -15.87 9.62 25.36
N HIS A 127 -15.06 8.91 26.14
CA HIS A 127 -15.44 8.56 27.51
C HIS A 127 -15.29 9.71 28.50
N SER A 128 -14.42 10.70 28.24
CA SER A 128 -14.26 11.86 29.15
C SER A 128 -15.40 12.86 29.08
N LYS A 129 -16.05 13.04 27.90
CA LYS A 129 -17.19 13.97 27.76
C LYS A 129 -18.48 13.44 28.37
N ILE A 130 -18.69 12.12 28.37
CA ILE A 130 -19.89 11.49 28.97
C ILE A 130 -19.78 11.51 30.51
N ALA A 131 -18.59 11.30 31.08
CA ALA A 131 -18.37 11.36 32.51
C ALA A 131 -18.51 12.78 33.08
N PHE A 132 -18.15 13.81 32.31
CA PHE A 132 -18.26 15.20 32.76
C PHE A 132 -19.72 15.68 32.82
N ASN A 133 -20.55 15.28 31.85
CA ASN A 133 -21.97 15.66 31.86
C ASN A 133 -22.80 14.93 32.92
N HIS A 134 -22.37 13.73 33.35
CA HIS A 134 -23.11 12.99 34.39
C HIS A 134 -22.87 13.57 35.80
N LYS A 135 -21.72 14.26 36.03
CA LYS A 135 -21.43 14.93 37.32
C LYS A 135 -22.13 16.26 37.49
N MET A 136 -22.51 16.94 36.41
CA MET A 136 -23.20 18.23 36.51
C MET A 136 -24.71 18.07 36.77
N ASN A 137 -25.30 16.91 36.43
CA ASN A 137 -26.76 16.70 36.59
C ASN A 137 -27.15 16.13 37.97
N LYS A 138 -26.20 15.87 38.87
CA LYS A 138 -26.45 15.40 40.25
C LYS A 138 -26.37 16.51 41.31
N ARG A 139 -26.24 17.79 40.91
CA ARG A 139 -26.19 18.94 41.82
C ARG A 139 -27.28 19.99 41.58
N ARG A 140 -28.47 19.49 41.17
CA ARG A 140 -29.70 20.27 41.24
C ARG A 140 -30.81 19.51 41.97
#